data_f823fd2be0f0f1ac19cd800e6f5b82e6
#
_entry.id   f823fd2be0f0f1ac19cd800e6f5b82e6
#
_cell.length_a   1.000
_cell.length_b   1.000
_cell.length_c   1.000
_cell.angle_alpha   90.00
_cell.angle_beta   90.00
_cell.angle_gamma   90.00
#
_symmetry.space_group_name_H-M   'P 1'
#
loop_
_entity.id
_entity.type
_entity.pdbx_description
1 polymer ?
#
loop_
_entity_poly.entity_id
_entity_poly.type
_entity_poly.pdbx_seq_one_letter_code
_entity_poly.pdbx_strand_id
1 'polypeptide(L)'
;MSDTVIISLAPVAADCPRVIPEELAQEILASVEHGASIVHLHVRDKQGRLTPDTIDFQATIDRVMHHSDLIIQASTGGVSSMSIAERCAPLACPGVEMASLNVGSVNLGDAVYFNPAPDVEYCSRQITERNIIPEFEVFEIGMINNILTLEDKIKFQKPMLFNIVLGHRGSTPATIDALIALRSMIPRDALWGITHFGRKNFDIIAAAVAMGASEVRIGFEDSYYLSAEEKAQHNYQQVAKLATLIRSMDKKSRHAGNCTAYVIYSPPAAITTARTFQHDYDHCYS
;
A
#
# COMPACT_ATOMS: atom_id res chain seq x y z
N MET A 1 3.77 -12.78 -17.20
CA MET A 1 3.73 -12.57 -15.74
C MET A 1 4.94 -11.73 -15.38
N SER A 2 4.82 -10.75 -14.49
CA SER A 2 5.97 -9.94 -14.05
C SER A 2 6.97 -10.82 -13.29
N ASP A 3 8.25 -10.74 -13.63
CA ASP A 3 9.31 -11.40 -12.85
C ASP A 3 9.71 -10.58 -11.61
N THR A 4 9.01 -9.48 -11.38
CA THR A 4 9.29 -8.54 -10.30
C THR A 4 8.06 -8.35 -9.43
N VAL A 5 8.24 -8.41 -8.11
CA VAL A 5 7.21 -8.21 -7.09
C VAL A 5 7.58 -6.99 -6.24
N ILE A 6 6.63 -6.09 -6.04
CA ILE A 6 6.75 -4.92 -5.17
C ILE A 6 6.43 -5.36 -3.74
N ILE A 7 7.23 -4.91 -2.79
CA ILE A 7 6.96 -5.08 -1.36
C ILE A 7 6.43 -3.76 -0.81
N SER A 8 5.17 -3.75 -0.41
CA SER A 8 4.51 -2.64 0.27
C SER A 8 4.53 -2.88 1.78
N LEU A 9 4.98 -1.90 2.53
CA LEU A 9 5.09 -1.96 3.99
C LEU A 9 3.93 -1.23 4.65
N ALA A 10 3.17 -1.89 5.52
CA ALA A 10 2.17 -1.29 6.41
C ALA A 10 2.65 -1.39 7.87
N PRO A 11 3.44 -0.41 8.38
CA PRO A 11 4.26 -0.60 9.58
C PRO A 11 3.50 -0.51 10.90
N VAL A 12 2.31 0.10 10.94
CA VAL A 12 1.64 0.48 12.19
C VAL A 12 0.36 -0.32 12.41
N ALA A 13 0.36 -1.17 13.43
CA ALA A 13 -0.84 -1.92 13.82
C ALA A 13 -2.00 -1.00 14.21
N ALA A 14 -3.24 -1.46 13.98
CA ALA A 14 -4.43 -0.67 14.25
C ALA A 14 -4.57 -0.28 15.74
N ASP A 15 -4.08 -1.14 16.64
CA ASP A 15 -4.10 -0.97 18.09
C ASP A 15 -2.80 -0.40 18.67
N CYS A 16 -1.90 0.11 17.82
CA CYS A 16 -0.65 0.69 18.25
C CYS A 16 -0.92 1.89 19.18
N PRO A 17 -0.46 1.86 20.46
CA PRO A 17 -0.83 2.88 21.44
C PRO A 17 0.00 4.17 21.34
N ARG A 18 1.00 4.17 20.46
CA ARG A 18 1.94 5.29 20.34
C ARG A 18 2.56 5.30 18.95
N VAL A 19 2.49 6.45 18.27
CA VAL A 19 3.13 6.69 16.97
C VAL A 19 3.96 7.96 17.04
N ILE A 20 5.27 7.84 16.88
CA ILE A 20 6.22 8.95 16.92
C ILE A 20 6.92 9.03 15.56
N PRO A 21 6.90 10.19 14.88
CA PRO A 21 7.44 10.34 13.54
C PRO A 21 8.88 9.87 13.36
N GLU A 22 9.77 10.18 14.32
CA GLU A 22 11.17 9.77 14.29
C GLU A 22 11.35 8.26 14.34
N GLU A 23 10.65 7.60 15.25
CA GLU A 23 10.72 6.15 15.46
C GLU A 23 10.12 5.40 14.28
N LEU A 24 8.97 5.89 13.79
CA LEU A 24 8.29 5.32 12.62
C LEU A 24 9.15 5.46 11.36
N ALA A 25 9.78 6.61 11.14
CA ALA A 25 10.69 6.80 10.01
C ALA A 25 11.90 5.85 10.08
N GLN A 26 12.47 5.58 11.25
CA GLN A 26 13.56 4.62 11.42
C GLN A 26 13.11 3.19 11.07
N GLU A 27 11.93 2.74 11.52
CA GLU A 27 11.36 1.43 11.17
C GLU A 27 11.12 1.30 9.65
N ILE A 28 10.63 2.37 9.02
CA ILE A 28 10.42 2.41 7.56
C ILE A 28 11.76 2.29 6.84
N LEU A 29 12.74 3.12 7.19
CA LEU A 29 14.06 3.14 6.53
C LEU A 29 14.80 1.80 6.69
N ALA A 30 14.76 1.19 7.87
CA ALA A 30 15.28 -0.16 8.07
C ALA A 30 14.59 -1.18 7.15
N SER A 31 13.30 -1.02 6.90
CA SER A 31 12.55 -1.90 5.99
C SER A 31 12.90 -1.66 4.50
N VAL A 32 13.25 -0.43 4.12
CA VAL A 32 13.75 -0.10 2.76
C VAL A 32 15.05 -0.85 2.47
N GLU A 33 15.98 -0.92 3.41
CA GLU A 33 17.24 -1.67 3.27
C GLU A 33 17.02 -3.17 3.01
N HIS A 34 15.85 -3.70 3.39
CA HIS A 34 15.48 -5.08 3.19
C HIS A 34 14.57 -5.33 1.97
N GLY A 35 14.19 -4.26 1.25
CA GLY A 35 13.49 -4.37 -0.04
C GLY A 35 12.07 -3.81 -0.08
N ALA A 36 11.61 -3.09 0.95
CA ALA A 36 10.36 -2.33 0.86
C ALA A 36 10.50 -1.20 -0.18
N SER A 37 9.48 -1.03 -1.01
CA SER A 37 9.45 -0.05 -2.11
C SER A 37 8.29 0.93 -2.02
N ILE A 38 7.26 0.57 -1.27
CA ILE A 38 6.10 1.40 -0.94
C ILE A 38 5.94 1.37 0.57
N VAL A 39 5.53 2.48 1.18
CA VAL A 39 5.02 2.49 2.55
C VAL A 39 3.58 2.97 2.58
N HIS A 40 2.71 2.16 3.16
CA HIS A 40 1.31 2.44 3.44
C HIS A 40 1.17 3.07 4.82
N LEU A 41 0.65 4.29 4.90
CA LEU A 41 0.55 5.04 6.15
C LEU A 41 -0.84 5.61 6.37
N HIS A 42 -1.38 5.37 7.56
CA HIS A 42 -2.54 6.10 8.10
C HIS A 42 -2.10 7.38 8.78
N VAL A 43 -2.95 8.43 8.73
CA VAL A 43 -2.76 9.62 9.55
C VAL A 43 -3.17 9.30 10.99
N ARG A 44 -2.21 9.35 11.91
CA ARG A 44 -2.41 9.05 13.33
C ARG A 44 -1.79 10.12 14.21
N ASP A 45 -2.44 10.38 15.34
CA ASP A 45 -1.86 11.18 16.42
C ASP A 45 -0.81 10.37 17.21
N LYS A 46 -0.12 11.05 18.13
CA LYS A 46 0.91 10.41 18.99
C LYS A 46 0.38 9.31 19.89
N GLN A 47 -0.93 9.22 20.10
CA GLN A 47 -1.60 8.15 20.81
C GLN A 47 -2.08 7.04 19.89
N GLY A 48 -1.65 7.04 18.63
CA GLY A 48 -2.00 6.02 17.64
C GLY A 48 -3.42 6.11 17.09
N ARG A 49 -4.21 7.12 17.45
CA ARG A 49 -5.58 7.27 16.99
C ARG A 49 -5.63 7.90 15.60
N LEU A 50 -6.57 7.47 14.77
CA LEU A 50 -6.81 8.10 13.48
C LEU A 50 -7.28 9.54 13.66
N THR A 51 -6.72 10.46 12.86
CA THR A 51 -6.98 11.90 12.92
C THR A 51 -6.89 12.53 11.53
N PRO A 52 -7.60 13.63 11.24
CA PRO A 52 -7.37 14.40 10.02
C PRO A 52 -6.16 15.36 10.12
N ASP A 53 -5.54 15.51 11.29
CA ASP A 53 -4.34 16.33 11.49
C ASP A 53 -3.10 15.65 10.91
N THR A 54 -2.57 16.20 9.83
CA THR A 54 -1.48 15.61 9.05
C THR A 54 -0.08 16.04 9.50
N ILE A 55 0.08 16.77 10.60
CA ILE A 55 1.39 17.31 11.03
C ILE A 55 2.40 16.19 11.29
N ASP A 56 2.08 15.21 12.13
CA ASP A 56 2.97 14.09 12.44
C ASP A 56 3.16 13.15 11.24
N PHE A 57 2.12 13.02 10.40
CA PHE A 57 2.19 12.26 9.14
C PHE A 57 3.21 12.91 8.18
N GLN A 58 3.12 14.23 7.94
CA GLN A 58 4.07 14.95 7.10
C GLN A 58 5.49 14.89 7.67
N ALA A 59 5.64 15.04 8.99
CA ALA A 59 6.94 14.94 9.64
C ALA A 59 7.60 13.55 9.44
N THR A 60 6.81 12.47 9.38
CA THR A 60 7.31 11.14 9.04
C THR A 60 7.75 11.06 7.57
N ILE A 61 6.93 11.57 6.65
CA ILE A 61 7.22 11.59 5.20
C ILE A 61 8.52 12.35 4.93
N ASP A 62 8.67 13.54 5.47
CA ASP A 62 9.85 14.38 5.24
C ASP A 62 11.15 13.66 5.65
N ARG A 63 11.13 12.93 6.78
CA ARG A 63 12.28 12.13 7.23
C ARG A 63 12.57 10.96 6.31
N VAL A 64 11.55 10.24 5.88
CA VAL A 64 11.71 9.09 4.98
C VAL A 64 12.23 9.54 3.62
N MET A 65 11.64 10.58 3.03
CA MET A 65 12.02 11.09 1.71
C MET A 65 13.41 11.73 1.69
N HIS A 66 13.91 12.23 2.83
CA HIS A 66 15.27 12.74 2.93
C HIS A 66 16.34 11.65 2.76
N HIS A 67 15.99 10.40 3.04
CA HIS A 67 16.93 9.27 3.08
C HIS A 67 16.61 8.15 2.08
N SER A 68 15.49 8.22 1.36
CA SER A 68 15.09 7.16 0.42
C SER A 68 14.15 7.68 -0.67
N ASP A 69 14.11 6.94 -1.80
CA ASP A 69 13.15 7.14 -2.89
C ASP A 69 11.89 6.26 -2.71
N LEU A 70 11.54 5.92 -1.46
CA LEU A 70 10.39 5.10 -1.13
C LEU A 70 9.10 5.81 -1.57
N ILE A 71 8.20 5.08 -2.22
CA ILE A 71 6.88 5.60 -2.58
C ILE A 71 6.02 5.72 -1.33
N ILE A 72 5.46 6.90 -1.09
CA ILE A 72 4.54 7.15 0.01
C ILE A 72 3.11 6.90 -0.48
N GLN A 73 2.45 5.92 0.14
CA GLN A 73 1.04 5.64 -0.05
C GLN A 73 0.24 6.10 1.17
N ALA A 74 -0.62 7.09 0.98
CA ALA A 74 -1.53 7.55 2.02
C ALA A 74 -2.77 6.65 2.10
N SER A 75 -3.13 6.21 3.29
CA SER A 75 -4.42 5.57 3.53
C SER A 75 -5.54 6.62 3.56
N THR A 76 -6.61 6.38 2.80
CA THR A 76 -7.86 7.15 2.89
C THR A 76 -8.89 6.45 3.75
N GLY A 77 -8.47 5.49 4.56
CA GLY A 77 -9.33 4.53 5.23
C GLY A 77 -9.14 4.41 6.73
N GLY A 78 -9.91 3.49 7.26
CA GLY A 78 -9.93 3.10 8.67
C GLY A 78 -11.33 3.14 9.26
N VAL A 79 -11.56 2.29 10.26
CA VAL A 79 -12.80 2.33 11.06
C VAL A 79 -12.72 3.56 11.97
N SER A 80 -13.46 4.60 11.64
CA SER A 80 -13.47 5.86 12.38
C SER A 80 -14.78 6.62 12.16
N SER A 81 -14.99 7.68 12.95
CA SER A 81 -16.10 8.62 12.78
C SER A 81 -15.79 9.79 11.82
N MET A 82 -14.61 9.79 11.21
CA MET A 82 -14.21 10.84 10.26
C MET A 82 -15.09 10.80 9.02
N SER A 83 -15.47 11.98 8.55
CA SER A 83 -16.08 12.17 7.23
C SER A 83 -15.12 11.77 6.11
N ILE A 84 -15.64 11.49 4.92
CA ILE A 84 -14.78 11.15 3.77
C ILE A 84 -13.82 12.28 3.41
N ALA A 85 -14.21 13.54 3.60
CA ALA A 85 -13.33 14.69 3.37
C ALA A 85 -12.15 14.73 4.34
N GLU A 86 -12.38 14.44 5.63
CA GLU A 86 -11.31 14.33 6.63
C GLU A 86 -10.39 13.14 6.34
N ARG A 87 -10.93 12.02 5.88
CA ARG A 87 -10.15 10.85 5.47
C ARG A 87 -9.27 11.12 4.24
N CYS A 88 -9.67 12.05 3.37
CA CYS A 88 -8.88 12.49 2.22
C CYS A 88 -7.83 13.56 2.56
N ALA A 89 -7.73 14.04 3.81
CA ALA A 89 -6.75 15.06 4.21
C ALA A 89 -5.30 14.74 3.79
N PRO A 90 -4.78 13.49 3.95
CA PRO A 90 -3.40 13.17 3.60
C PRO A 90 -3.08 13.27 2.10
N LEU A 91 -4.09 13.29 1.21
CA LEU A 91 -3.87 13.47 -0.22
C LEU A 91 -3.32 14.85 -0.59
N ALA A 92 -3.38 15.82 0.32
CA ALA A 92 -2.80 17.15 0.13
C ALA A 92 -1.35 17.25 0.62
N CYS A 93 -0.84 16.22 1.28
CA CYS A 93 0.51 16.21 1.83
C CYS A 93 1.57 16.10 0.73
N PRO A 94 2.58 16.97 0.70
CA PRO A 94 3.72 16.84 -0.20
C PRO A 94 4.39 15.48 -0.08
N GLY A 95 4.74 14.88 -1.22
CA GLY A 95 5.42 13.59 -1.26
C GLY A 95 4.49 12.37 -1.33
N VAL A 96 3.19 12.53 -1.16
CA VAL A 96 2.22 11.44 -1.38
C VAL A 96 2.07 11.19 -2.88
N GLU A 97 2.43 9.97 -3.30
CA GLU A 97 2.39 9.54 -4.71
C GLU A 97 1.30 8.51 -4.98
N MET A 98 0.91 7.74 -3.95
CA MET A 98 -0.13 6.72 -4.03
C MET A 98 -1.16 6.91 -2.91
N ALA A 99 -2.34 6.36 -3.11
CA ALA A 99 -3.36 6.31 -2.06
C ALA A 99 -4.12 4.99 -2.11
N SER A 100 -4.32 4.36 -0.95
CA SER A 100 -5.22 3.22 -0.87
C SER A 100 -6.67 3.69 -0.72
N LEU A 101 -7.57 3.01 -1.40
CA LEU A 101 -9.00 3.25 -1.39
C LEU A 101 -9.75 1.95 -1.21
N ASN A 102 -10.41 1.78 -0.07
CA ASN A 102 -11.37 0.69 0.10
C ASN A 102 -12.65 1.01 -0.69
N VAL A 103 -12.98 0.13 -1.62
CA VAL A 103 -13.97 0.39 -2.67
C VAL A 103 -15.38 -0.13 -2.36
N GLY A 104 -15.71 -0.23 -1.08
CA GLY A 104 -17.04 -0.61 -0.59
C GLY A 104 -17.07 -0.78 0.92
N SER A 105 -18.25 -0.81 1.51
CA SER A 105 -18.42 -1.10 2.94
C SER A 105 -18.24 -2.58 3.22
N VAL A 106 -17.58 -2.91 4.34
CA VAL A 106 -17.30 -4.29 4.75
C VAL A 106 -17.25 -4.40 6.27
N ASN A 107 -17.59 -5.57 6.81
CA ASN A 107 -17.38 -5.85 8.22
C ASN A 107 -15.90 -6.12 8.50
N LEU A 108 -15.34 -5.42 9.49
CA LEU A 108 -14.01 -5.69 10.03
C LEU A 108 -14.14 -6.00 11.53
N GLY A 109 -14.17 -7.28 11.86
CA GLY A 109 -14.45 -7.71 13.23
C GLY A 109 -15.87 -7.36 13.68
N ASP A 110 -16.00 -6.58 14.75
CA ASP A 110 -17.27 -6.13 15.31
C ASP A 110 -17.71 -4.75 14.78
N ALA A 111 -16.91 -4.14 13.90
CA ALA A 111 -17.17 -2.83 13.32
C ALA A 111 -17.46 -2.93 11.81
N VAL A 112 -18.11 -1.91 11.28
CA VAL A 112 -18.27 -1.73 9.84
C VAL A 112 -17.26 -0.70 9.35
N TYR A 113 -16.44 -1.08 8.40
CA TYR A 113 -15.64 -0.14 7.62
C TYR A 113 -16.56 0.48 6.57
N PHE A 114 -17.00 1.70 6.83
CA PHE A 114 -18.06 2.34 6.08
C PHE A 114 -17.50 3.09 4.86
N ASN A 115 -17.85 2.62 3.67
CA ASN A 115 -17.48 3.23 2.38
C ASN A 115 -18.65 3.08 1.39
N PRO A 116 -19.72 3.88 1.54
CA PRO A 116 -20.82 3.88 0.60
C PRO A 116 -20.37 4.41 -0.75
N ALA A 117 -21.09 4.06 -1.82
CA ALA A 117 -20.72 4.43 -3.19
C ALA A 117 -20.45 5.94 -3.41
N PRO A 118 -21.20 6.89 -2.80
CA PRO A 118 -20.87 8.31 -2.92
C PRO A 118 -19.50 8.68 -2.32
N ASP A 119 -19.11 8.06 -1.20
CA ASP A 119 -17.82 8.31 -0.56
C ASP A 119 -16.67 7.73 -1.41
N VAL A 120 -16.87 6.53 -1.97
CA VAL A 120 -15.92 5.91 -2.91
C VAL A 120 -15.73 6.80 -4.14
N GLU A 121 -16.82 7.32 -4.72
CA GLU A 121 -16.75 8.24 -5.86
C GLU A 121 -16.03 9.54 -5.48
N TYR A 122 -16.35 10.15 -4.34
CA TYR A 122 -15.69 11.35 -3.85
C TYR A 122 -14.18 11.16 -3.70
N CYS A 123 -13.78 10.11 -2.99
CA CYS A 123 -12.37 9.81 -2.75
C CYS A 123 -11.62 9.52 -4.06
N SER A 124 -12.24 8.74 -4.97
CA SER A 124 -11.69 8.47 -6.31
C SER A 124 -11.38 9.75 -7.09
N ARG A 125 -12.30 10.74 -7.05
CA ARG A 125 -12.08 12.05 -7.68
C ARG A 125 -10.94 12.80 -7.02
N GLN A 126 -10.89 12.85 -5.68
CA GLN A 126 -9.82 13.53 -4.94
C GLN A 126 -8.43 12.95 -5.26
N ILE A 127 -8.32 11.64 -5.41
CA ILE A 127 -7.09 10.94 -5.80
C ILE A 127 -6.70 11.31 -7.23
N THR A 128 -7.65 11.17 -8.18
CA THR A 128 -7.39 11.37 -9.61
C THR A 128 -7.06 12.83 -9.94
N GLU A 129 -7.79 13.79 -9.36
CA GLU A 129 -7.58 15.23 -9.57
C GLU A 129 -6.21 15.72 -9.09
N ARG A 130 -5.59 15.00 -8.16
CA ARG A 130 -4.23 15.29 -7.66
C ARG A 130 -3.13 14.52 -8.38
N ASN A 131 -3.48 13.73 -9.41
CA ASN A 131 -2.56 12.82 -10.10
C ASN A 131 -1.88 11.81 -9.16
N ILE A 132 -2.55 11.44 -8.08
CA ILE A 132 -2.13 10.39 -7.17
C ILE A 132 -2.57 9.04 -7.75
N ILE A 133 -1.78 8.00 -7.56
CA ILE A 133 -2.06 6.66 -8.06
C ILE A 133 -2.97 5.92 -7.06
N PRO A 134 -4.18 5.49 -7.45
CA PRO A 134 -5.03 4.71 -6.58
C PRO A 134 -4.58 3.26 -6.51
N GLU A 135 -4.58 2.69 -5.30
CA GLU A 135 -4.62 1.25 -5.04
C GLU A 135 -6.01 0.90 -4.51
N PHE A 136 -6.73 0.07 -5.26
CA PHE A 136 -8.10 -0.32 -4.92
C PHE A 136 -8.09 -1.52 -3.99
N GLU A 137 -8.36 -1.31 -2.70
CA GLU A 137 -8.47 -2.38 -1.71
C GLU A 137 -9.81 -3.11 -1.86
N VAL A 138 -9.73 -4.41 -2.14
CA VAL A 138 -10.86 -5.29 -2.44
C VAL A 138 -10.98 -6.35 -1.37
N PHE A 139 -12.03 -6.27 -0.56
CA PHE A 139 -12.35 -7.24 0.48
C PHE A 139 -13.41 -8.25 0.01
N GLU A 140 -14.23 -7.87 -0.98
CA GLU A 140 -15.36 -8.65 -1.49
C GLU A 140 -15.46 -8.54 -3.02
N ILE A 141 -15.98 -9.58 -3.67
CA ILE A 141 -16.08 -9.64 -5.15
C ILE A 141 -16.84 -8.44 -5.73
N GLY A 142 -17.93 -8.00 -5.10
CA GLY A 142 -18.72 -6.86 -5.55
C GLY A 142 -17.95 -5.54 -5.59
N MET A 143 -16.90 -5.42 -4.81
CA MET A 143 -16.05 -4.22 -4.77
C MET A 143 -15.28 -4.01 -6.07
N ILE A 144 -14.88 -5.09 -6.76
CA ILE A 144 -14.24 -5.00 -8.08
C ILE A 144 -15.20 -4.35 -9.08
N ASN A 145 -16.46 -4.81 -9.10
CA ASN A 145 -17.46 -4.26 -9.99
C ASN A 145 -17.77 -2.78 -9.68
N ASN A 146 -17.72 -2.36 -8.41
CA ASN A 146 -17.91 -0.96 -8.04
C ASN A 146 -16.92 -0.04 -8.75
N ILE A 147 -15.64 -0.42 -8.77
CA ILE A 147 -14.60 0.37 -9.45
C ILE A 147 -14.74 0.32 -10.97
N LEU A 148 -15.01 -0.84 -11.54
CA LEU A 148 -15.21 -0.95 -12.99
C LEU A 148 -16.38 -0.11 -13.48
N THR A 149 -17.45 -0.02 -12.69
CA THR A 149 -18.60 0.87 -12.99
C THR A 149 -18.25 2.36 -12.85
N LEU A 150 -17.32 2.72 -11.94
CA LEU A 150 -16.87 4.11 -11.80
C LEU A 150 -16.01 4.59 -12.97
N GLU A 151 -15.43 3.71 -13.78
CA GLU A 151 -14.65 4.09 -14.97
C GLU A 151 -15.49 4.85 -16.00
N ASP A 152 -16.82 4.71 -16.00
CA ASP A 152 -17.73 5.50 -16.83
C ASP A 152 -17.75 6.99 -16.45
N LYS A 153 -17.39 7.29 -15.21
CA LYS A 153 -17.42 8.65 -14.64
C LYS A 153 -16.04 9.23 -14.34
N ILE A 154 -15.06 8.38 -14.06
CA ILE A 154 -13.72 8.76 -13.59
C ILE A 154 -12.68 8.06 -14.46
N LYS A 155 -11.77 8.81 -15.05
CA LYS A 155 -10.66 8.27 -15.83
C LYS A 155 -9.52 7.88 -14.90
N PHE A 156 -9.46 6.62 -14.49
CA PHE A 156 -8.33 6.10 -13.73
C PHE A 156 -7.09 5.92 -14.61
N GLN A 157 -5.92 6.10 -14.02
CA GLN A 157 -4.66 5.74 -14.68
C GLN A 157 -4.60 4.23 -14.94
N LYS A 158 -3.95 3.83 -16.02
CA LYS A 158 -3.79 2.43 -16.41
C LYS A 158 -2.31 2.03 -16.41
N PRO A 159 -1.98 0.79 -16.05
CA PRO A 159 -2.88 -0.24 -15.55
C PRO A 159 -3.44 0.09 -14.16
N MET A 160 -4.70 -0.26 -13.86
CA MET A 160 -5.23 -0.16 -12.51
C MET A 160 -4.54 -1.15 -11.58
N LEU A 161 -4.43 -0.79 -10.29
CA LEU A 161 -3.88 -1.67 -9.26
C LEU A 161 -4.98 -2.05 -8.25
N PHE A 162 -5.23 -3.35 -8.14
CA PHE A 162 -6.17 -3.91 -7.16
C PHE A 162 -5.39 -4.66 -6.08
N ASN A 163 -5.68 -4.39 -4.81
CA ASN A 163 -5.13 -5.14 -3.70
C ASN A 163 -6.22 -6.04 -3.09
N ILE A 164 -6.05 -7.35 -3.22
CA ILE A 164 -6.95 -8.34 -2.62
C ILE A 164 -6.63 -8.43 -1.13
N VAL A 165 -7.59 -8.06 -0.27
CA VAL A 165 -7.43 -8.10 1.20
C VAL A 165 -8.21 -9.27 1.76
N LEU A 166 -7.52 -10.21 2.40
CA LEU A 166 -8.08 -11.44 2.94
C LEU A 166 -7.85 -11.59 4.45
N GLY A 167 -8.72 -12.29 5.13
CA GLY A 167 -8.50 -12.79 6.48
C GLY A 167 -9.12 -11.98 7.60
N HIS A 168 -9.74 -10.84 7.31
CA HIS A 168 -10.52 -10.13 8.34
C HIS A 168 -11.78 -10.89 8.73
N ARG A 169 -12.09 -10.94 10.04
CA ARG A 169 -13.36 -11.50 10.50
C ARG A 169 -14.53 -10.66 9.95
N GLY A 170 -15.48 -11.32 9.30
CA GLY A 170 -16.65 -10.66 8.70
C GLY A 170 -16.45 -10.23 7.25
N SER A 171 -15.30 -10.55 6.63
CA SER A 171 -15.03 -10.39 5.21
C SER A 171 -14.47 -11.68 4.61
N THR A 172 -13.98 -11.62 3.37
CA THR A 172 -13.49 -12.79 2.63
C THR A 172 -12.36 -13.50 3.37
N PRO A 173 -12.47 -14.83 3.63
CA PRO A 173 -11.45 -15.58 4.36
C PRO A 173 -10.17 -15.75 3.55
N ALA A 174 -9.04 -15.92 4.25
CA ALA A 174 -7.74 -16.16 3.62
C ALA A 174 -7.59 -17.64 3.22
N THR A 175 -8.25 -18.03 2.13
CA THR A 175 -8.16 -19.35 1.51
C THR A 175 -7.72 -19.24 0.05
N ILE A 176 -7.18 -20.33 -0.50
CA ILE A 176 -6.79 -20.40 -1.93
C ILE A 176 -8.01 -20.20 -2.84
N ASP A 177 -9.14 -20.81 -2.50
CA ASP A 177 -10.37 -20.67 -3.29
C ASP A 177 -10.87 -19.23 -3.34
N ALA A 178 -10.82 -18.51 -2.21
CA ALA A 178 -11.18 -17.10 -2.13
C ALA A 178 -10.22 -16.22 -2.96
N LEU A 179 -8.91 -16.48 -2.86
CA LEU A 179 -7.90 -15.80 -3.68
C LEU A 179 -8.16 -16.00 -5.18
N ILE A 180 -8.42 -17.23 -5.61
CA ILE A 180 -8.73 -17.56 -7.02
C ILE A 180 -10.00 -16.84 -7.46
N ALA A 181 -11.07 -16.87 -6.65
CA ALA A 181 -12.34 -16.23 -6.97
C ALA A 181 -12.20 -14.73 -7.17
N LEU A 182 -11.56 -14.02 -6.23
CA LEU A 182 -11.33 -12.57 -6.35
C LEU A 182 -10.41 -12.26 -7.55
N ARG A 183 -9.29 -12.98 -7.70
CA ARG A 183 -8.37 -12.76 -8.82
C ARG A 183 -9.04 -12.95 -10.18
N SER A 184 -9.96 -13.90 -10.32
CA SER A 184 -10.66 -14.15 -11.57
C SER A 184 -11.55 -13.01 -12.05
N MET A 185 -11.98 -12.13 -11.13
CA MET A 185 -12.82 -10.96 -11.43
C MET A 185 -12.01 -9.70 -11.76
N ILE A 186 -10.73 -9.65 -11.38
CA ILE A 186 -9.84 -8.52 -11.71
C ILE A 186 -9.50 -8.58 -13.22
N PRO A 187 -9.61 -7.44 -13.95
CA PRO A 187 -9.25 -7.38 -15.36
C PRO A 187 -7.85 -7.92 -15.66
N ARG A 188 -7.67 -8.55 -16.82
CA ARG A 188 -6.39 -9.20 -17.18
C ARG A 188 -5.25 -8.19 -17.40
N ASP A 189 -5.58 -6.98 -17.80
CA ASP A 189 -4.68 -5.85 -18.03
C ASP A 189 -4.41 -5.02 -16.78
N ALA A 190 -5.08 -5.32 -15.66
CA ALA A 190 -4.82 -4.71 -14.37
C ALA A 190 -3.68 -5.39 -13.61
N LEU A 191 -2.95 -4.61 -12.82
CA LEU A 191 -2.05 -5.12 -11.80
C LEU A 191 -2.85 -5.55 -10.57
N TRP A 192 -2.28 -6.47 -9.80
CA TRP A 192 -2.92 -6.88 -8.56
C TRP A 192 -1.90 -7.25 -7.49
N GLY A 193 -2.28 -7.02 -6.25
CA GLY A 193 -1.53 -7.34 -5.06
C GLY A 193 -2.34 -8.16 -4.07
N ILE A 194 -1.72 -8.51 -2.96
CA ILE A 194 -2.29 -9.27 -1.86
C ILE A 194 -1.94 -8.68 -0.51
N THR A 195 -2.93 -8.57 0.35
CA THR A 195 -2.82 -8.33 1.79
C THR A 195 -3.46 -9.49 2.54
N HIS A 196 -2.75 -10.10 3.48
CA HIS A 196 -3.28 -11.19 4.30
C HIS A 196 -3.27 -10.79 5.78
N PHE A 197 -4.42 -10.33 6.27
CA PHE A 197 -4.60 -9.94 7.66
C PHE A 197 -4.63 -11.16 8.59
N GLY A 198 -4.00 -11.03 9.75
CA GLY A 198 -3.97 -12.08 10.77
C GLY A 198 -3.19 -13.34 10.38
N ARG A 199 -2.38 -13.30 9.32
CA ARG A 199 -1.58 -14.45 8.85
C ARG A 199 -0.66 -14.96 9.94
N LYS A 200 -0.47 -16.28 9.98
CA LYS A 200 0.54 -16.96 10.81
C LYS A 200 1.63 -17.66 9.99
N ASN A 201 1.49 -17.66 8.67
CA ASN A 201 2.45 -18.19 7.70
C ASN A 201 2.40 -17.38 6.40
N PHE A 202 3.15 -17.79 5.39
CA PHE A 202 3.24 -17.12 4.09
C PHE A 202 2.55 -17.88 2.95
N ASP A 203 1.75 -18.90 3.22
CA ASP A 203 1.21 -19.80 2.20
C ASP A 203 0.33 -19.07 1.16
N ILE A 204 -0.61 -18.23 1.63
CA ILE A 204 -1.48 -17.43 0.74
C ILE A 204 -0.66 -16.42 -0.06
N ILE A 205 0.33 -15.79 0.58
CA ILE A 205 1.25 -14.85 -0.07
C ILE A 205 2.07 -15.57 -1.16
N ALA A 206 2.63 -16.74 -0.85
CA ALA A 206 3.39 -17.54 -1.81
C ALA A 206 2.50 -17.96 -3.00
N ALA A 207 1.26 -18.38 -2.74
CA ALA A 207 0.29 -18.69 -3.80
C ALA A 207 -0.01 -17.48 -4.68
N ALA A 208 -0.23 -16.30 -4.08
CA ALA A 208 -0.46 -15.06 -4.82
C ALA A 208 0.74 -14.69 -5.70
N VAL A 209 1.96 -14.78 -5.17
CA VAL A 209 3.20 -14.55 -5.95
C VAL A 209 3.32 -15.55 -7.09
N ALA A 210 3.04 -16.84 -6.87
CA ALA A 210 3.03 -17.85 -7.92
C ALA A 210 1.98 -17.59 -9.00
N MET A 211 0.82 -17.04 -8.62
CA MET A 211 -0.27 -16.66 -9.52
C MET A 211 -0.02 -15.34 -10.27
N GLY A 212 1.09 -14.65 -9.99
CA GLY A 212 1.51 -13.43 -10.68
C GLY A 212 1.08 -12.14 -10.01
N ALA A 213 0.92 -12.13 -8.69
CA ALA A 213 0.77 -10.87 -7.95
C ALA A 213 1.96 -9.95 -8.22
N SER A 214 1.67 -8.68 -8.52
CA SER A 214 2.65 -7.64 -8.78
C SER A 214 3.12 -6.96 -7.50
N GLU A 215 2.34 -7.08 -6.42
CA GLU A 215 2.58 -6.47 -5.13
C GLU A 215 2.19 -7.41 -3.99
N VAL A 216 2.94 -7.32 -2.89
CA VAL A 216 2.59 -7.95 -1.61
C VAL A 216 2.71 -6.90 -0.51
N ARG A 217 1.61 -6.65 0.22
CA ARG A 217 1.62 -5.83 1.42
C ARG A 217 1.96 -6.69 2.64
N ILE A 218 2.85 -6.15 3.49
CA ILE A 218 3.31 -6.81 4.72
C ILE A 218 3.60 -5.76 5.79
N GLY A 219 3.52 -6.15 7.04
CA GLY A 219 3.87 -5.29 8.18
C GLY A 219 2.97 -5.55 9.37
N PHE A 220 3.20 -4.81 10.45
CA PHE A 220 2.51 -4.98 11.72
C PHE A 220 1.02 -4.64 11.66
N GLU A 221 0.61 -3.82 10.69
CA GLU A 221 -0.82 -3.57 10.44
C GLU A 221 -1.57 -4.85 10.10
N ASP A 222 -0.95 -5.74 9.34
CA ASP A 222 -1.59 -6.95 8.85
C ASP A 222 -1.29 -8.16 9.74
N SER A 223 -0.07 -8.28 10.28
CA SER A 223 0.32 -9.38 11.18
C SER A 223 1.69 -9.17 11.80
N TYR A 224 1.90 -9.72 12.99
CA TYR A 224 3.22 -9.78 13.64
C TYR A 224 4.02 -11.04 13.30
N TYR A 225 3.43 -12.07 12.66
CA TYR A 225 4.04 -13.39 12.57
C TYR A 225 5.05 -13.51 11.43
N LEU A 226 6.22 -14.08 11.76
CA LEU A 226 7.18 -14.62 10.81
C LEU A 226 6.83 -16.09 10.47
N SER A 227 6.38 -16.85 11.45
CA SER A 227 5.86 -18.21 11.32
C SER A 227 4.74 -18.42 12.35
N ALA A 228 4.10 -19.58 12.36
CA ALA A 228 3.05 -19.90 13.33
C ALA A 228 3.53 -19.78 14.79
N GLU A 229 4.83 -19.93 15.03
CA GLU A 229 5.46 -19.95 16.36
C GLU A 229 6.32 -18.71 16.64
N GLU A 230 6.63 -17.90 15.61
CA GLU A 230 7.58 -16.80 15.73
C GLU A 230 6.95 -15.47 15.31
N LYS A 231 7.11 -14.44 16.16
CA LYS A 231 6.70 -13.06 15.86
C LYS A 231 7.91 -12.18 15.58
N ALA A 232 7.77 -11.28 14.62
CA ALA A 232 8.73 -10.23 14.36
C ALA A 232 8.76 -9.23 15.52
N GLN A 233 9.94 -8.71 15.82
CA GLN A 233 10.17 -7.60 16.74
C GLN A 233 10.17 -6.26 15.98
N HIS A 234 10.52 -6.29 14.68
CA HIS A 234 10.60 -5.16 13.77
C HIS A 234 10.00 -5.50 12.40
N ASN A 235 9.44 -4.51 11.73
CA ASN A 235 8.83 -4.69 10.42
C ASN A 235 9.83 -5.21 9.36
N TYR A 236 11.09 -4.74 9.40
CA TYR A 236 12.11 -5.16 8.44
C TYR A 236 12.34 -6.68 8.43
N GLN A 237 12.10 -7.38 9.53
CA GLN A 237 12.24 -8.84 9.59
C GLN A 237 11.20 -9.55 8.70
N GLN A 238 9.99 -9.02 8.65
CA GLN A 238 8.95 -9.52 7.77
C GLN A 238 9.28 -9.22 6.31
N VAL A 239 9.77 -8.00 6.02
CA VAL A 239 10.21 -7.59 4.68
C VAL A 239 11.34 -8.49 4.19
N ALA A 240 12.37 -8.73 5.01
CA ALA A 240 13.49 -9.60 4.69
C ALA A 240 13.05 -11.05 4.39
N LYS A 241 12.12 -11.58 5.19
CA LYS A 241 11.56 -12.92 4.98
C LYS A 241 10.78 -12.99 3.66
N LEU A 242 9.94 -11.99 3.37
CA LEU A 242 9.18 -11.91 2.12
C LEU A 242 10.13 -11.79 0.91
N ALA A 243 11.13 -10.92 0.98
CA ALA A 243 12.11 -10.77 -0.08
C ALA A 243 12.89 -12.08 -0.34
N THR A 244 13.16 -12.86 0.71
CA THR A 244 13.78 -14.19 0.57
C THR A 244 12.83 -15.18 -0.11
N LEU A 245 11.54 -15.19 0.28
CA LEU A 245 10.52 -16.01 -0.37
C LEU A 245 10.41 -15.68 -1.87
N ILE A 246 10.32 -14.40 -2.23
CA ILE A 246 10.24 -13.94 -3.63
C ILE A 246 11.44 -14.44 -4.43
N ARG A 247 12.66 -14.30 -3.89
CA ARG A 247 13.88 -14.80 -4.55
C ARG A 247 13.90 -16.32 -4.70
N SER A 248 13.40 -17.07 -3.71
CA SER A 248 13.33 -18.53 -3.80
C SER A 248 12.36 -19.05 -4.85
N MET A 249 11.50 -18.18 -5.37
CA MET A 249 10.57 -18.44 -6.47
C MET A 249 11.11 -17.93 -7.83
N ASP A 250 12.42 -17.69 -7.95
CA ASP A 250 13.09 -17.14 -9.13
C ASP A 250 12.52 -15.78 -9.60
N LYS A 251 11.98 -15.00 -8.65
CA LYS A 251 11.47 -13.65 -8.89
C LYS A 251 12.37 -12.60 -8.21
N LYS A 252 12.23 -11.35 -8.63
CA LYS A 252 12.97 -10.22 -8.07
C LYS A 252 12.05 -9.38 -7.18
N SER A 253 12.53 -9.01 -5.99
CA SER A 253 11.93 -7.88 -5.26
C SER A 253 12.44 -6.59 -5.88
N ARG A 254 11.57 -5.60 -6.04
CA ARG A 254 11.94 -4.30 -6.57
C ARG A 254 12.50 -3.43 -5.44
N HIS A 255 13.64 -2.78 -5.66
CA HIS A 255 14.18 -1.79 -4.71
C HIS A 255 13.61 -0.39 -4.99
N ALA A 256 13.50 0.44 -3.96
CA ALA A 256 12.92 1.78 -4.00
C ALA A 256 13.49 2.67 -5.13
N GLY A 257 14.79 2.72 -5.35
CA GLY A 257 15.42 3.51 -6.42
C GLY A 257 15.04 3.11 -7.87
N ASN A 258 14.25 2.07 -8.06
CA ASN A 258 13.71 1.63 -9.35
C ASN A 258 12.18 1.67 -9.39
N CYS A 259 11.55 2.17 -8.36
CA CYS A 259 10.11 2.31 -8.20
C CYS A 259 9.72 3.79 -8.14
N THR A 260 9.96 4.54 -9.20
CA THR A 260 9.12 5.71 -9.40
C THR A 260 7.71 5.20 -9.75
N ALA A 261 6.67 5.94 -9.43
CA ALA A 261 5.31 5.72 -9.89
C ALA A 261 5.25 5.38 -11.41
N TYR A 262 6.24 5.79 -12.15
CA TYR A 262 6.55 5.47 -13.54
C TYR A 262 6.70 3.98 -13.86
N VAL A 263 7.00 3.12 -12.90
CA VAL A 263 7.28 1.71 -13.17
C VAL A 263 6.07 0.84 -12.89
N ILE A 264 5.17 1.27 -12.05
CA ILE A 264 3.84 0.65 -11.92
C ILE A 264 2.98 1.07 -13.13
N TYR A 265 3.21 2.29 -13.62
CA TYR A 265 2.52 2.85 -14.76
C TYR A 265 3.53 3.20 -15.86
N SER A 266 3.56 2.45 -16.96
CA SER A 266 4.09 2.98 -18.22
C SER A 266 3.11 4.07 -18.66
N PRO A 267 3.48 5.36 -18.67
CA PRO A 267 2.58 6.37 -19.19
C PRO A 267 2.40 6.14 -20.69
N PRO A 268 1.24 6.51 -21.26
CA PRO A 268 1.18 6.74 -22.69
C PRO A 268 2.22 7.81 -23.01
N ALA A 269 3.00 7.57 -24.07
CA ALA A 269 4.08 8.44 -24.50
C ALA A 269 3.61 9.90 -24.58
N ALA A 270 4.05 10.71 -23.67
CA ALA A 270 4.25 12.16 -23.62
C ALA A 270 3.93 12.74 -22.25
N ILE A 271 4.95 12.97 -21.47
CA ILE A 271 5.25 14.27 -20.84
C ILE A 271 6.62 14.10 -20.19
N THR A 272 7.62 14.62 -20.92
CA THR A 272 9.00 14.73 -20.44
C THR A 272 9.07 15.90 -19.46
N THR A 273 9.17 15.63 -18.18
CA THR A 273 9.86 16.52 -17.25
C THR A 273 10.78 15.66 -16.41
N ALA A 274 11.95 15.41 -16.98
CA ALA A 274 13.08 14.85 -16.25
C ALA A 274 13.45 15.83 -15.13
N ARG A 275 13.29 15.42 -13.88
CA ARG A 275 14.05 16.02 -12.78
C ARG A 275 15.48 15.52 -12.93
N THR A 276 16.30 16.29 -13.62
CA THR A 276 17.75 16.15 -13.59
C THR A 276 18.22 16.62 -12.22
N PHE A 277 18.52 15.68 -11.33
CA PHE A 277 19.40 15.95 -10.21
C PHE A 277 20.82 16.00 -10.79
N GLN A 278 21.32 17.21 -10.93
CA GLN A 278 22.72 17.47 -11.26
C GLN A 278 23.52 17.29 -9.97
N HIS A 279 24.27 16.19 -9.88
CA HIS A 279 25.32 16.03 -8.89
C HIS A 279 26.50 16.88 -9.34
N ASP A 280 26.66 18.08 -8.75
CA ASP A 280 27.92 18.80 -8.78
C ASP A 280 28.92 18.06 -7.87
N TYR A 281 29.74 17.21 -8.49
CA TYR A 281 31.04 16.83 -7.98
C TYR A 281 32.07 17.59 -8.80
N ASP A 282 32.52 18.72 -8.27
CA ASP A 282 33.81 19.26 -8.70
C ASP A 282 34.51 19.99 -7.54
N HIS A 283 35.72 19.53 -7.32
CA HIS A 283 36.86 20.20 -6.70
C HIS A 283 37.03 20.19 -5.19
N CYS A 284 37.86 19.28 -4.78
CA CYS A 284 38.98 19.58 -3.87
C CYS A 284 40.15 18.63 -4.13
N TYR A 285 41.06 19.01 -5.03
CA TYR A 285 42.46 18.68 -4.98
C TYR A 285 43.26 19.84 -5.67
N SER A 286 43.81 20.66 -4.83
CA SER A 286 45.15 21.31 -5.04
C SER A 286 45.59 21.88 -3.69
#